data_ac14e2d5b53809365f90690a7fb12b46
#
_entry.id   ac14e2d5b53809365f90690a7fb12b46
#
_cell.length_a   1.000
_cell.length_b   1.000
_cell.length_c   1.000
_cell.angle_alpha   90.00
_cell.angle_beta   90.00
_cell.angle_gamma   90.00
#
_symmetry.space_group_name_H-M   'P 1'
#
loop_
_entity.id
_entity.type
_entity.pdbx_description
1 polymer ?
#
loop_
_entity_poly.entity_id
_entity_poly.type
_entity_poly.pdbx_seq_one_letter_code
_entity_poly.pdbx_strand_id
1 'polypeptide(L)'
;MRVGVTGASGFIGRALVAALLARGDIPIAFTRKAENPNVAASKGIETRKFDVNDPAADPKALEGLDAIVNLAGETVDGRWTAAKKRAIYDSRAKGSHNLVAALAKIDQRPRVLVSASATGYYGDRCDEVLDDSSGPGNDFLAHVCIDWEREVRAAEALGMRTVSLRTGIVLGKAGAMAKLRPIFLLGAGGPIGSGRQWMPWIHIDDLVSMYLMALDRADVSGAIAAAAPDYASNGRVMAALAGALNRPSFAVAPAFAMRLALGEFAESVLGGQLLLPRRAADLGFAWRHPTLETAMADAVGAGSNHKAALQVFESEQRIAAPVEEVFAFFSETRNLERLTPPELKWKIRSEASTMRLGTAVDYSLRVHGVPIGWRSLAVEWSPPNGFTDVQVRGPYLWWKHTHRFEREGSGTLVRDLVEYELPLAPLGEIGRGLVRRDIESAFAFRRRVLGDIFPG
;
A
#
# COMPACT_ATOMS: atom_id res chain seq x y z
N MET A 1 -28.29 -5.23 6.21
CA MET A 1 -28.26 -5.92 4.90
C MET A 1 -28.01 -7.40 5.10
N ARG A 2 -28.53 -8.27 4.23
CA ARG A 2 -28.18 -9.69 4.12
C ARG A 2 -26.99 -9.81 3.15
N VAL A 3 -25.81 -10.10 3.67
CA VAL A 3 -24.55 -10.07 2.89
C VAL A 3 -23.97 -11.47 2.76
N GLY A 4 -23.96 -12.01 1.53
CA GLY A 4 -23.30 -13.27 1.23
C GLY A 4 -21.78 -13.09 1.17
N VAL A 5 -21.02 -13.94 1.86
CA VAL A 5 -19.55 -13.84 1.91
C VAL A 5 -18.94 -15.18 1.49
N THR A 6 -18.26 -15.21 0.33
CA THR A 6 -17.38 -16.34 -0.03
C THR A 6 -16.04 -16.18 0.69
N GLY A 7 -15.35 -17.27 0.97
CA GLY A 7 -14.07 -17.20 1.71
C GLY A 7 -14.22 -16.69 3.15
N ALA A 8 -15.40 -16.75 3.76
CA ALA A 8 -15.71 -16.27 5.10
C ALA A 8 -14.81 -16.86 6.22
N SER A 9 -14.27 -18.04 6.04
CA SER A 9 -13.34 -18.69 6.99
C SER A 9 -11.89 -18.18 6.87
N GLY A 10 -11.57 -17.41 5.82
CA GLY A 10 -10.24 -16.83 5.58
C GLY A 10 -9.91 -15.67 6.53
N PHE A 11 -8.70 -15.16 6.45
CA PHE A 11 -8.24 -14.04 7.28
C PHE A 11 -9.12 -12.79 7.11
N ILE A 12 -9.29 -12.31 5.88
CA ILE A 12 -10.12 -11.14 5.57
C ILE A 12 -11.60 -11.46 5.83
N GLY A 13 -12.05 -12.65 5.42
CA GLY A 13 -13.45 -13.07 5.58
C GLY A 13 -13.93 -13.06 7.02
N ARG A 14 -13.13 -13.59 7.96
CA ARG A 14 -13.48 -13.56 9.39
C ARG A 14 -13.57 -12.14 9.94
N ALA A 15 -12.65 -11.26 9.57
CA ALA A 15 -12.66 -9.87 10.00
C ALA A 15 -13.88 -9.12 9.45
N LEU A 16 -14.21 -9.33 8.17
CA LEU A 16 -15.38 -8.74 7.53
C LEU A 16 -16.69 -9.24 8.17
N VAL A 17 -16.82 -10.56 8.37
CA VAL A 17 -18.01 -11.15 9.02
C VAL A 17 -18.21 -10.59 10.43
N ALA A 18 -17.13 -10.44 11.20
CA ALA A 18 -17.20 -9.82 12.53
C ALA A 18 -17.68 -8.35 12.46
N ALA A 19 -17.18 -7.60 11.50
CA ALA A 19 -17.57 -6.19 11.29
C ALA A 19 -19.03 -6.06 10.82
N LEU A 20 -19.52 -6.93 9.95
CA LEU A 20 -20.91 -6.97 9.53
C LEU A 20 -21.85 -7.26 10.71
N LEU A 21 -21.52 -8.26 11.54
CA LEU A 21 -22.29 -8.56 12.76
C LEU A 21 -22.30 -7.38 13.74
N ALA A 22 -21.15 -6.76 13.97
CA ALA A 22 -21.03 -5.61 14.88
C ALA A 22 -21.88 -4.39 14.41
N ARG A 23 -22.09 -4.30 13.08
CA ARG A 23 -22.92 -3.25 12.45
C ARG A 23 -24.43 -3.59 12.43
N GLY A 24 -24.81 -4.80 12.83
CA GLY A 24 -26.19 -5.28 12.79
C GLY A 24 -26.64 -5.81 11.44
N ASP A 25 -25.70 -6.11 10.53
CA ASP A 25 -25.97 -6.84 9.29
C ASP A 25 -26.09 -8.35 9.54
N ILE A 26 -26.64 -9.06 8.56
CA ILE A 26 -26.81 -10.50 8.58
C ILE A 26 -25.82 -11.12 7.58
N PRO A 27 -24.60 -11.50 8.01
CA PRO A 27 -23.68 -12.20 7.13
C PRO A 27 -24.15 -13.65 6.89
N ILE A 28 -24.10 -14.04 5.63
CA ILE A 28 -24.32 -15.44 5.18
C ILE A 28 -22.99 -15.98 4.67
N ALA A 29 -22.41 -16.93 5.39
CA ALA A 29 -21.14 -17.51 5.02
C ALA A 29 -21.31 -18.64 4.02
N PHE A 30 -20.74 -18.49 2.83
CA PHE A 30 -20.69 -19.57 1.85
C PHE A 30 -19.57 -20.55 2.16
N THR A 31 -19.89 -21.83 2.18
CA THR A 31 -18.97 -22.91 2.51
C THR A 31 -19.01 -24.02 1.48
N ARG A 32 -17.86 -24.68 1.24
CA ARG A 32 -17.76 -25.82 0.32
C ARG A 32 -18.44 -27.09 0.89
N LYS A 33 -18.51 -27.19 2.20
CA LYS A 33 -19.17 -28.31 2.92
C LYS A 33 -20.33 -27.74 3.72
N ALA A 34 -21.39 -28.53 3.90
CA ALA A 34 -22.58 -28.12 4.64
C ALA A 34 -22.28 -27.65 6.08
N GLU A 35 -21.28 -28.25 6.72
CA GLU A 35 -20.78 -27.85 8.03
C GLU A 35 -19.31 -27.47 7.95
N ASN A 36 -18.97 -26.27 8.31
CA ASN A 36 -17.58 -25.82 8.48
C ASN A 36 -17.37 -25.36 9.93
N PRO A 37 -16.67 -26.15 10.75
CA PRO A 37 -16.48 -25.85 12.17
C PRO A 37 -15.78 -24.51 12.42
N ASN A 38 -14.97 -24.03 11.46
CA ASN A 38 -14.29 -22.74 11.56
C ASN A 38 -15.23 -21.53 11.34
N VAL A 39 -16.41 -21.74 10.79
CA VAL A 39 -17.45 -20.73 10.63
C VAL A 39 -18.56 -20.93 11.66
N ALA A 40 -18.92 -22.16 11.96
CA ALA A 40 -19.93 -22.52 12.97
C ALA A 40 -19.54 -22.13 14.41
N ALA A 41 -18.23 -21.92 14.69
CA ALA A 41 -17.76 -21.45 15.99
C ALA A 41 -18.21 -20.00 16.33
N SER A 42 -18.64 -19.22 15.33
CA SER A 42 -19.19 -17.89 15.52
C SER A 42 -20.72 -18.00 15.66
N LYS A 43 -21.24 -17.98 16.89
CA LYS A 43 -22.68 -18.03 17.16
C LYS A 43 -23.42 -16.93 16.38
N GLY A 44 -24.44 -17.33 15.59
CA GLY A 44 -25.33 -16.40 14.90
C GLY A 44 -25.03 -16.15 13.42
N ILE A 45 -24.13 -16.91 12.78
CA ILE A 45 -23.84 -16.81 11.34
C ILE A 45 -24.64 -17.88 10.59
N GLU A 46 -25.50 -17.45 9.65
CA GLU A 46 -26.13 -18.34 8.69
C GLU A 46 -25.06 -18.90 7.72
N THR A 47 -25.06 -20.22 7.51
CA THR A 47 -24.18 -20.86 6.52
C THR A 47 -25.00 -21.47 5.39
N ARG A 48 -24.52 -21.29 4.16
CA ARG A 48 -25.09 -21.95 2.99
C ARG A 48 -24.00 -22.68 2.21
N LYS A 49 -24.32 -23.85 1.68
CA LYS A 49 -23.40 -24.59 0.80
C LYS A 49 -23.36 -23.90 -0.55
N PHE A 50 -22.21 -23.35 -0.91
CA PHE A 50 -21.94 -22.80 -2.23
C PHE A 50 -20.43 -22.79 -2.46
N ASP A 51 -19.95 -23.53 -3.46
CA ASP A 51 -18.55 -23.56 -3.87
C ASP A 51 -18.40 -22.84 -5.21
N VAL A 52 -17.72 -21.70 -5.22
CA VAL A 52 -17.46 -20.95 -6.46
C VAL A 52 -16.69 -21.76 -7.51
N ASN A 53 -15.95 -22.80 -7.10
CA ASN A 53 -15.21 -23.65 -8.03
C ASN A 53 -16.09 -24.75 -8.66
N ASP A 54 -17.31 -24.93 -8.16
CA ASP A 54 -18.26 -25.90 -8.71
C ASP A 54 -19.26 -25.19 -9.66
N PRO A 55 -19.17 -25.41 -10.98
CA PRO A 55 -20.10 -24.80 -11.93
C PRO A 55 -21.55 -25.30 -11.77
N ALA A 56 -21.74 -26.37 -11.03
CA ALA A 56 -23.06 -26.96 -10.71
C ALA A 56 -23.57 -26.53 -9.32
N ALA A 57 -22.91 -25.58 -8.65
CA ALA A 57 -23.37 -25.08 -7.35
C ALA A 57 -24.80 -24.53 -7.46
N ASP A 58 -25.66 -24.86 -6.47
CA ASP A 58 -27.06 -24.48 -6.49
C ASP A 58 -27.26 -22.95 -6.41
N PRO A 59 -27.81 -22.32 -7.45
CA PRO A 59 -28.03 -20.85 -7.45
C PRO A 59 -28.96 -20.38 -6.34
N LYS A 60 -29.86 -21.25 -5.85
CA LYS A 60 -30.80 -20.91 -4.76
C LYS A 60 -30.05 -20.49 -3.47
N ALA A 61 -28.83 -20.94 -3.30
CA ALA A 61 -27.99 -20.49 -2.18
C ALA A 61 -27.76 -18.96 -2.18
N LEU A 62 -27.91 -18.31 -3.34
CA LEU A 62 -27.70 -16.87 -3.51
C LEU A 62 -28.98 -16.04 -3.39
N GLU A 63 -30.14 -16.67 -3.19
CA GLU A 63 -31.42 -15.97 -3.07
C GLU A 63 -31.56 -15.21 -1.74
N GLY A 64 -32.29 -14.08 -1.79
CA GLY A 64 -32.60 -13.27 -0.63
C GLY A 64 -31.40 -12.52 -0.04
N LEU A 65 -30.39 -12.23 -0.86
CA LEU A 65 -29.24 -11.42 -0.49
C LEU A 65 -29.38 -9.99 -1.02
N ASP A 66 -28.94 -9.02 -0.21
CA ASP A 66 -28.82 -7.61 -0.63
C ASP A 66 -27.48 -7.35 -1.35
N ALA A 67 -26.43 -8.06 -0.96
CA ALA A 67 -25.08 -7.89 -1.46
C ALA A 67 -24.27 -9.19 -1.38
N ILE A 68 -23.21 -9.27 -2.18
CA ILE A 68 -22.21 -10.36 -2.09
C ILE A 68 -20.81 -9.77 -1.98
N VAL A 69 -19.99 -10.35 -1.10
CA VAL A 69 -18.55 -10.12 -1.04
C VAL A 69 -17.82 -11.41 -1.41
N ASN A 70 -17.07 -11.35 -2.53
CA ASN A 70 -16.32 -12.49 -3.05
C ASN A 70 -14.86 -12.43 -2.61
N LEU A 71 -14.51 -13.24 -1.60
CA LEU A 71 -13.15 -13.37 -1.04
C LEU A 71 -12.56 -14.76 -1.28
N ALA A 72 -13.25 -15.62 -2.03
CA ALA A 72 -12.76 -16.96 -2.31
C ALA A 72 -11.51 -16.91 -3.20
N GLY A 73 -10.49 -17.64 -2.82
CA GLY A 73 -9.25 -17.73 -3.59
C GLY A 73 -8.25 -18.67 -2.95
N GLU A 74 -7.53 -19.43 -3.78
CA GLU A 74 -6.39 -20.23 -3.37
C GLU A 74 -5.25 -19.33 -2.91
N THR A 75 -4.49 -19.72 -1.87
CA THR A 75 -3.33 -18.95 -1.41
C THR A 75 -2.28 -18.85 -2.52
N VAL A 76 -1.67 -17.68 -2.69
CA VAL A 76 -0.65 -17.45 -3.73
C VAL A 76 0.74 -17.87 -3.26
N ASP A 77 0.95 -17.95 -1.97
CA ASP A 77 2.24 -18.25 -1.36
C ASP A 77 2.73 -19.68 -1.57
N GLY A 78 4.05 -19.85 -1.54
CA GLY A 78 4.73 -21.11 -1.77
C GLY A 78 5.26 -21.26 -3.20
N ARG A 79 5.90 -22.41 -3.46
CA ARG A 79 6.49 -22.67 -4.77
C ARG A 79 5.41 -22.87 -5.84
N TRP A 80 5.50 -22.12 -6.94
CA TRP A 80 4.56 -22.25 -8.05
C TRP A 80 4.92 -23.40 -8.97
N THR A 81 4.04 -24.40 -8.97
CA THR A 81 3.99 -25.48 -9.95
C THR A 81 2.84 -25.17 -10.94
N ALA A 82 2.79 -25.89 -12.06
CA ALA A 82 1.67 -25.78 -12.99
C ALA A 82 0.31 -26.03 -12.31
N ALA A 83 0.25 -26.99 -11.39
CA ALA A 83 -0.96 -27.27 -10.60
C ALA A 83 -1.32 -26.12 -9.67
N LYS A 84 -0.34 -25.52 -8.98
CA LYS A 84 -0.57 -24.36 -8.09
C LYS A 84 -1.02 -23.13 -8.87
N LYS A 85 -0.39 -22.83 -10.00
CA LYS A 85 -0.80 -21.72 -10.89
C LYS A 85 -2.24 -21.92 -11.39
N ARG A 86 -2.58 -23.13 -11.78
CA ARG A 86 -3.96 -23.48 -12.19
C ARG A 86 -4.94 -23.27 -11.04
N ALA A 87 -4.65 -23.74 -9.84
CA ALA A 87 -5.50 -23.57 -8.68
C ALA A 87 -5.70 -22.09 -8.31
N ILE A 88 -4.64 -21.26 -8.41
CA ILE A 88 -4.71 -19.80 -8.21
C ILE A 88 -5.64 -19.16 -9.24
N TYR A 89 -5.50 -19.51 -10.53
CA TYR A 89 -6.33 -18.98 -11.61
C TYR A 89 -7.79 -19.44 -11.48
N ASP A 90 -8.00 -20.75 -11.33
CA ASP A 90 -9.34 -21.34 -11.28
C ASP A 90 -10.16 -20.80 -10.12
N SER A 91 -9.56 -20.68 -8.93
CA SER A 91 -10.27 -20.17 -7.75
C SER A 91 -10.69 -18.69 -7.86
N ARG A 92 -10.09 -17.91 -8.76
CA ARG A 92 -10.37 -16.50 -8.97
C ARG A 92 -11.17 -16.22 -10.24
N ALA A 93 -10.56 -16.43 -11.39
CA ALA A 93 -11.23 -16.15 -12.68
C ALA A 93 -12.42 -17.10 -12.92
N LYS A 94 -12.20 -18.42 -12.88
CA LYS A 94 -13.31 -19.36 -13.08
C LYS A 94 -14.31 -19.34 -11.93
N GLY A 95 -13.82 -19.19 -10.68
CA GLY A 95 -14.71 -19.08 -9.53
C GLY A 95 -15.64 -17.86 -9.61
N SER A 96 -15.14 -16.71 -10.07
CA SER A 96 -15.97 -15.53 -10.30
C SER A 96 -16.92 -15.71 -11.48
N HIS A 97 -16.46 -16.35 -12.56
CA HIS A 97 -17.33 -16.73 -13.66
C HIS A 97 -18.51 -17.58 -13.19
N ASN A 98 -18.25 -18.63 -12.43
CA ASN A 98 -19.30 -19.53 -11.91
C ASN A 98 -20.26 -18.79 -10.97
N LEU A 99 -19.75 -17.89 -10.11
CA LEU A 99 -20.59 -17.07 -9.24
C LEU A 99 -21.52 -16.17 -10.05
N VAL A 100 -21.02 -15.48 -11.07
CA VAL A 100 -21.84 -14.61 -11.93
C VAL A 100 -22.81 -15.42 -12.76
N ALA A 101 -22.41 -16.57 -13.27
CA ALA A 101 -23.31 -17.49 -13.99
C ALA A 101 -24.43 -18.04 -13.08
N ALA A 102 -24.17 -18.28 -11.80
CA ALA A 102 -25.20 -18.64 -10.82
C ALA A 102 -26.15 -17.48 -10.54
N LEU A 103 -25.62 -16.26 -10.38
CA LEU A 103 -26.43 -15.04 -10.21
C LEU A 103 -27.35 -14.75 -11.40
N ALA A 104 -26.95 -15.11 -12.61
CA ALA A 104 -27.79 -14.96 -13.78
C ALA A 104 -29.05 -15.86 -13.75
N LYS A 105 -29.04 -16.94 -12.94
CA LYS A 105 -30.14 -17.94 -12.86
C LYS A 105 -31.16 -17.63 -11.76
N ILE A 106 -30.95 -16.58 -10.95
CA ILE A 106 -31.91 -16.18 -9.89
C ILE A 106 -32.66 -14.91 -10.31
N ASP A 107 -33.92 -14.81 -9.89
CA ASP A 107 -34.79 -13.67 -10.24
C ASP A 107 -34.43 -12.41 -9.41
N GLN A 108 -34.30 -12.56 -8.09
CA GLN A 108 -33.97 -11.47 -7.18
C GLN A 108 -32.47 -11.43 -6.93
N ARG A 109 -31.77 -10.60 -7.70
CA ARG A 109 -30.31 -10.45 -7.60
C ARG A 109 -29.90 -9.45 -6.54
N PRO A 110 -28.77 -9.67 -5.87
CA PRO A 110 -28.14 -8.67 -5.03
C PRO A 110 -27.84 -7.38 -5.80
N ARG A 111 -27.89 -6.23 -5.12
CA ARG A 111 -27.63 -4.92 -5.75
C ARG A 111 -26.16 -4.70 -6.09
N VAL A 112 -25.25 -5.34 -5.33
CA VAL A 112 -23.82 -5.13 -5.46
C VAL A 112 -23.04 -6.43 -5.27
N LEU A 113 -22.01 -6.59 -6.12
CA LEU A 113 -20.96 -7.59 -5.98
C LEU A 113 -19.63 -6.88 -5.71
N VAL A 114 -19.12 -7.00 -4.48
CA VAL A 114 -17.78 -6.52 -4.11
C VAL A 114 -16.82 -7.71 -4.13
N SER A 115 -15.78 -7.63 -4.93
CA SER A 115 -14.79 -8.71 -5.04
C SER A 115 -13.42 -8.28 -4.56
N ALA A 116 -12.69 -9.20 -3.97
CA ALA A 116 -11.26 -9.05 -3.86
C ALA A 116 -10.65 -9.00 -5.27
N SER A 117 -9.57 -8.25 -5.40
CA SER A 117 -8.55 -8.27 -6.43
C SER A 117 -7.21 -8.07 -5.73
N ALA A 118 -6.11 -7.87 -6.44
CA ALA A 118 -4.81 -7.69 -5.84
C ALA A 118 -3.96 -6.65 -6.59
N THR A 119 -3.00 -6.04 -5.90
CA THR A 119 -1.98 -5.16 -6.51
C THR A 119 -1.11 -5.90 -7.52
N GLY A 120 -1.11 -7.24 -7.51
CA GLY A 120 -0.55 -8.06 -8.58
C GLY A 120 -1.09 -7.72 -9.97
N TYR A 121 -2.25 -7.05 -10.09
CA TYR A 121 -2.77 -6.48 -11.34
C TYR A 121 -1.73 -5.64 -12.08
N TYR A 122 -0.94 -4.87 -11.35
CA TYR A 122 0.04 -3.94 -11.95
C TYR A 122 1.35 -4.62 -12.37
N GLY A 123 1.67 -5.82 -11.85
CA GLY A 123 2.96 -6.48 -12.06
C GLY A 123 4.12 -5.75 -11.37
N ASP A 124 5.36 -6.09 -11.76
CA ASP A 124 6.54 -5.33 -11.31
C ASP A 124 6.70 -4.07 -12.17
N ARG A 125 6.65 -2.90 -11.55
CA ARG A 125 6.77 -1.60 -12.23
C ARG A 125 7.90 -0.75 -11.66
N CYS A 126 8.82 -1.37 -10.93
CA CYS A 126 9.95 -0.67 -10.32
C CYS A 126 9.52 0.59 -9.55
N ASP A 127 10.04 1.77 -9.98
CA ASP A 127 9.80 3.07 -9.36
C ASP A 127 8.68 3.89 -10.06
N GLU A 128 7.93 3.27 -10.96
CA GLU A 128 6.80 3.93 -11.61
C GLU A 128 5.71 4.23 -10.59
N VAL A 129 5.23 5.47 -10.58
CA VAL A 129 4.12 5.87 -9.73
C VAL A 129 2.82 5.37 -10.34
N LEU A 130 2.14 4.50 -9.62
CA LEU A 130 0.90 3.85 -10.03
C LEU A 130 -0.28 4.39 -9.24
N ASP A 131 -1.45 4.35 -9.84
CA ASP A 131 -2.73 4.62 -9.20
C ASP A 131 -3.83 3.68 -9.74
N ASP A 132 -5.07 3.94 -9.34
CA ASP A 132 -6.21 3.13 -9.74
C ASP A 132 -6.41 3.06 -11.26
N SER A 133 -6.00 4.11 -12.01
CA SER A 133 -6.13 4.24 -13.46
C SER A 133 -4.98 3.57 -14.23
N SER A 134 -3.89 3.23 -13.56
CA SER A 134 -2.71 2.64 -14.19
C SER A 134 -3.03 1.29 -14.82
N GLY A 135 -2.46 1.05 -16.00
CA GLY A 135 -2.67 -0.18 -16.76
C GLY A 135 -2.08 -1.42 -16.08
N PRO A 136 -2.51 -2.62 -16.50
CA PRO A 136 -2.03 -3.88 -15.94
C PRO A 136 -0.58 -4.17 -16.32
N GLY A 137 0.06 -5.03 -15.51
CA GLY A 137 1.30 -5.70 -15.86
C GLY A 137 1.09 -6.85 -16.85
N ASN A 138 2.15 -7.60 -17.08
CA ASN A 138 2.17 -8.71 -18.05
C ASN A 138 2.63 -10.05 -17.46
N ASP A 139 2.75 -10.14 -16.15
CA ASP A 139 3.12 -11.37 -15.46
C ASP A 139 1.90 -12.27 -15.16
N PHE A 140 2.15 -13.43 -14.56
CA PHE A 140 1.10 -14.39 -14.24
C PHE A 140 0.01 -13.82 -13.33
N LEU A 141 0.40 -13.06 -12.28
CA LEU A 141 -0.59 -12.49 -11.35
C LEU A 141 -1.40 -11.38 -12.01
N ALA A 142 -0.78 -10.58 -12.87
CA ALA A 142 -1.48 -9.56 -13.64
C ALA A 142 -2.57 -10.17 -14.52
N HIS A 143 -2.24 -11.25 -15.27
CA HIS A 143 -3.23 -11.96 -16.08
C HIS A 143 -4.36 -12.56 -15.23
N VAL A 144 -4.04 -13.15 -14.06
CA VAL A 144 -5.07 -13.64 -13.13
C VAL A 144 -5.99 -12.51 -12.69
N CYS A 145 -5.46 -11.34 -12.31
CA CYS A 145 -6.26 -10.23 -11.85
C CYS A 145 -7.12 -9.62 -12.98
N ILE A 146 -6.57 -9.49 -14.19
CA ILE A 146 -7.32 -9.01 -15.38
C ILE A 146 -8.54 -9.88 -15.62
N ASP A 147 -8.36 -11.19 -15.69
CA ASP A 147 -9.44 -12.13 -15.92
C ASP A 147 -10.42 -12.14 -14.75
N TRP A 148 -9.93 -12.11 -13.53
CA TRP A 148 -10.76 -12.06 -12.33
C TRP A 148 -11.68 -10.83 -12.32
N GLU A 149 -11.14 -9.63 -12.53
CA GLU A 149 -11.91 -8.38 -12.59
C GLU A 149 -12.87 -8.35 -13.78
N ARG A 150 -12.51 -8.95 -14.93
CA ARG A 150 -13.39 -9.08 -16.09
C ARG A 150 -14.61 -9.93 -15.75
N GLU A 151 -14.42 -11.11 -15.14
CA GLU A 151 -15.53 -12.00 -14.77
C GLU A 151 -16.45 -11.37 -13.70
N VAL A 152 -15.88 -10.62 -12.74
CA VAL A 152 -16.68 -9.86 -11.75
C VAL A 152 -17.51 -8.78 -12.45
N ARG A 153 -16.92 -8.04 -13.37
CA ARG A 153 -17.59 -6.96 -14.12
C ARG A 153 -18.74 -7.49 -14.98
N ALA A 154 -18.72 -8.74 -15.41
CA ALA A 154 -19.83 -9.34 -16.16
C ALA A 154 -21.16 -9.30 -15.39
N ALA A 155 -21.17 -9.17 -14.06
CA ALA A 155 -22.37 -8.97 -13.27
C ALA A 155 -23.08 -7.61 -13.53
N GLU A 156 -22.42 -6.64 -14.15
CA GLU A 156 -23.04 -5.36 -14.54
C GLU A 156 -24.13 -5.58 -15.61
N ALA A 157 -23.94 -6.55 -16.51
CA ALA A 157 -24.96 -6.93 -17.48
C ALA A 157 -26.22 -7.53 -16.84
N LEU A 158 -26.13 -7.94 -15.56
CA LEU A 158 -27.25 -8.41 -14.74
C LEU A 158 -27.92 -7.28 -13.94
N GLY A 159 -27.50 -6.03 -14.12
CA GLY A 159 -27.99 -4.86 -13.39
C GLY A 159 -27.35 -4.67 -11.99
N MET A 160 -26.28 -5.38 -11.70
CA MET A 160 -25.57 -5.28 -10.41
C MET A 160 -24.44 -4.24 -10.49
N ARG A 161 -24.22 -3.49 -9.44
CA ARG A 161 -23.00 -2.69 -9.29
C ARG A 161 -21.84 -3.58 -8.90
N THR A 162 -20.66 -3.39 -9.52
CA THR A 162 -19.46 -4.17 -9.20
C THR A 162 -18.35 -3.29 -8.62
N VAL A 163 -17.62 -3.83 -7.64
CA VAL A 163 -16.42 -3.20 -7.08
C VAL A 163 -15.33 -4.26 -6.92
N SER A 164 -14.12 -3.96 -7.41
CA SER A 164 -12.95 -4.81 -7.25
C SER A 164 -11.90 -4.10 -6.40
N LEU A 165 -11.56 -4.64 -5.23
CA LEU A 165 -10.55 -4.06 -4.36
C LEU A 165 -9.17 -4.67 -4.67
N ARG A 166 -8.29 -3.91 -5.36
CA ARG A 166 -6.90 -4.28 -5.65
C ARG A 166 -6.07 -4.18 -4.38
N THR A 167 -6.07 -5.24 -3.62
CA THR A 167 -5.55 -5.28 -2.25
C THR A 167 -4.04 -5.44 -2.21
N GLY A 168 -3.36 -4.56 -1.48
CA GLY A 168 -1.96 -4.68 -1.10
C GLY A 168 -1.73 -5.78 -0.06
N ILE A 169 -0.53 -5.84 0.52
CA ILE A 169 -0.23 -6.79 1.59
C ILE A 169 -1.02 -6.42 2.84
N VAL A 170 -1.85 -7.35 3.30
CA VAL A 170 -2.72 -7.11 4.45
C VAL A 170 -1.95 -7.33 5.75
N LEU A 171 -1.78 -6.26 6.52
CA LEU A 171 -1.19 -6.29 7.85
C LEU A 171 -2.26 -6.64 8.90
N GLY A 172 -1.92 -7.57 9.78
CA GLY A 172 -2.78 -8.01 10.87
C GLY A 172 -2.24 -9.28 11.52
N LYS A 173 -2.95 -9.79 12.52
CA LYS A 173 -2.52 -10.94 13.36
C LYS A 173 -2.42 -12.28 12.62
N ALA A 174 -2.81 -12.32 11.34
CA ALA A 174 -2.77 -13.50 10.48
C ALA A 174 -2.13 -13.19 9.12
N GLY A 175 -2.23 -14.09 8.14
CA GLY A 175 -1.67 -13.91 6.80
C GLY A 175 -0.14 -13.86 6.78
N ALA A 176 0.42 -12.91 6.01
CA ALA A 176 1.87 -12.81 5.84
C ALA A 176 2.61 -12.52 7.15
N MET A 177 2.03 -11.67 8.02
CA MET A 177 2.66 -11.30 9.30
C MET A 177 2.79 -12.49 10.24
N ALA A 178 1.79 -13.37 10.29
CA ALA A 178 1.86 -14.59 11.11
C ALA A 178 2.98 -15.53 10.67
N LYS A 179 3.32 -15.55 9.38
CA LYS A 179 4.41 -16.37 8.82
C LYS A 179 5.79 -15.77 9.09
N LEU A 180 5.91 -14.45 9.01
CA LEU A 180 7.17 -13.74 9.23
C LEU A 180 7.52 -13.64 10.72
N ARG A 181 6.52 -13.48 11.58
CA ARG A 181 6.71 -13.29 13.03
C ARG A 181 7.66 -14.31 13.70
N PRO A 182 7.56 -15.63 13.48
CA PRO A 182 8.50 -16.60 14.09
C PRO A 182 9.95 -16.37 13.64
N ILE A 183 10.19 -16.02 12.38
CA ILE A 183 11.52 -15.75 11.81
C ILE A 183 12.15 -14.55 12.53
N PHE A 184 11.38 -13.47 12.70
CA PHE A 184 11.83 -12.27 13.39
C PHE A 184 12.07 -12.51 14.88
N LEU A 185 11.20 -13.27 15.54
CA LEU A 185 11.39 -13.63 16.96
C LEU A 185 12.69 -14.41 17.20
N LEU A 186 13.15 -15.21 16.22
CA LEU A 186 14.43 -15.91 16.25
C LEU A 186 15.63 -15.01 15.89
N GLY A 187 15.41 -13.71 15.59
CA GLY A 187 16.46 -12.78 15.20
C GLY A 187 16.98 -12.97 13.76
N ALA A 188 16.31 -13.83 12.96
CA ALA A 188 16.68 -14.11 11.56
C ALA A 188 15.89 -13.27 10.55
N GLY A 189 15.20 -12.23 11.02
CA GLY A 189 14.41 -11.33 10.18
C GLY A 189 15.24 -10.24 9.49
N GLY A 190 14.78 -9.83 8.31
CA GLY A 190 15.41 -8.74 7.57
C GLY A 190 14.83 -8.57 6.16
N PRO A 191 15.39 -7.65 5.37
CA PRO A 191 14.89 -7.36 4.04
C PRO A 191 15.09 -8.54 3.07
N ILE A 192 14.19 -8.61 2.08
CA ILE A 192 14.22 -9.62 1.02
C ILE A 192 14.90 -9.01 -0.21
N GLY A 193 15.90 -9.68 -0.76
CA GLY A 193 16.66 -9.17 -1.90
C GLY A 193 17.35 -7.85 -1.57
N SER A 194 17.08 -6.82 -2.39
CA SER A 194 17.60 -5.47 -2.14
C SER A 194 16.89 -4.73 -1.02
N GLY A 195 15.68 -5.17 -0.66
CA GLY A 195 14.79 -4.46 0.25
C GLY A 195 14.21 -3.14 -0.31
N ARG A 196 14.55 -2.77 -1.54
CA ARG A 196 14.15 -1.49 -2.16
C ARG A 196 12.83 -1.55 -2.90
N GLN A 197 12.37 -2.76 -3.26
CA GLN A 197 11.11 -2.94 -3.96
C GLN A 197 9.95 -2.38 -3.13
N TRP A 198 9.08 -1.61 -3.78
CA TRP A 198 7.90 -1.03 -3.17
C TRP A 198 6.87 -2.10 -2.83
N MET A 199 6.27 -1.97 -1.67
CA MET A 199 5.41 -2.98 -1.08
C MET A 199 4.10 -2.32 -0.63
N PRO A 200 3.09 -2.22 -1.51
CA PRO A 200 1.80 -1.66 -1.11
C PRO A 200 1.20 -2.51 0.01
N TRP A 201 0.76 -1.86 1.04
CA TRP A 201 0.22 -2.51 2.23
C TRP A 201 -1.07 -1.84 2.70
N ILE A 202 -1.88 -2.55 3.46
CA ILE A 202 -3.08 -2.04 4.12
C ILE A 202 -3.31 -2.78 5.44
N HIS A 203 -3.77 -2.07 6.47
CA HIS A 203 -4.20 -2.74 7.70
C HIS A 203 -5.53 -3.46 7.50
N ILE A 204 -5.74 -4.60 8.19
CA ILE A 204 -6.96 -5.39 8.07
C ILE A 204 -8.23 -4.59 8.37
N ASP A 205 -8.20 -3.70 9.37
CA ASP A 205 -9.34 -2.86 9.74
C ASP A 205 -9.70 -1.87 8.64
N ASP A 206 -8.71 -1.27 7.97
CA ASP A 206 -8.92 -0.35 6.85
C ASP A 206 -9.44 -1.10 5.63
N LEU A 207 -8.90 -2.29 5.34
CA LEU A 207 -9.42 -3.11 4.26
C LEU A 207 -10.89 -3.50 4.49
N VAL A 208 -11.24 -3.92 5.70
CA VAL A 208 -12.63 -4.21 6.07
C VAL A 208 -13.50 -2.95 5.91
N SER A 209 -13.03 -1.79 6.34
CA SER A 209 -13.73 -0.51 6.17
C SER A 209 -13.96 -0.18 4.69
N MET A 210 -12.99 -0.49 3.80
CA MET A 210 -13.17 -0.33 2.35
C MET A 210 -14.24 -1.28 1.79
N TYR A 211 -14.31 -2.54 2.25
CA TYR A 211 -15.41 -3.44 1.89
C TYR A 211 -16.77 -2.89 2.33
N LEU A 212 -16.86 -2.38 3.57
CA LEU A 212 -18.09 -1.78 4.08
C LEU A 212 -18.48 -0.52 3.28
N MET A 213 -17.52 0.35 2.98
CA MET A 213 -17.74 1.51 2.10
C MET A 213 -18.27 1.09 0.71
N ALA A 214 -17.67 0.06 0.12
CA ALA A 214 -18.09 -0.46 -1.18
C ALA A 214 -19.49 -1.08 -1.16
N LEU A 215 -19.90 -1.68 -0.04
CA LEU A 215 -21.27 -2.18 0.15
C LEU A 215 -22.30 -1.05 0.23
N ASP A 216 -21.99 0.01 0.98
CA ASP A 216 -22.94 1.06 1.36
C ASP A 216 -23.10 2.15 0.30
N ARG A 217 -22.02 2.56 -0.36
CA ARG A 217 -21.99 3.72 -1.24
C ARG A 217 -22.32 3.35 -2.68
N ALA A 218 -23.42 3.88 -3.20
CA ALA A 218 -23.88 3.62 -4.57
C ALA A 218 -22.96 4.25 -5.64
N ASP A 219 -22.23 5.32 -5.30
CA ASP A 219 -21.28 6.02 -6.17
C ASP A 219 -19.92 5.30 -6.28
N VAL A 220 -19.71 4.24 -5.51
CA VAL A 220 -18.47 3.44 -5.53
C VAL A 220 -18.64 2.24 -6.48
N SER A 221 -17.92 2.21 -7.61
CA SER A 221 -17.96 1.13 -8.62
C SER A 221 -16.59 0.90 -9.24
N GLY A 222 -16.37 -0.22 -9.93
CA GLY A 222 -15.12 -0.56 -10.64
C GLY A 222 -13.94 -0.86 -9.70
N ALA A 223 -12.70 -0.75 -10.19
CA ALA A 223 -11.50 -1.11 -9.44
C ALA A 223 -11.04 0.02 -8.51
N ILE A 224 -10.61 -0.32 -7.30
CA ILE A 224 -10.08 0.59 -6.29
C ILE A 224 -8.80 -0.02 -5.70
N ALA A 225 -7.74 0.77 -5.62
CA ALA A 225 -6.51 0.43 -4.93
C ALA A 225 -6.75 0.39 -3.41
N ALA A 226 -6.77 -0.80 -2.84
CA ALA A 226 -6.89 -1.00 -1.41
C ALA A 226 -5.49 -1.07 -0.78
N ALA A 227 -4.91 0.11 -0.59
CA ALA A 227 -3.60 0.34 0.00
C ALA A 227 -3.65 1.49 1.01
N ALA A 228 -2.68 1.54 1.91
CA ALA A 228 -2.47 2.67 2.80
C ALA A 228 -1.81 3.84 2.06
N PRO A 229 -2.00 5.09 2.53
CA PRO A 229 -1.40 6.27 1.91
C PRO A 229 0.10 6.40 2.21
N ASP A 230 0.65 5.61 3.13
CA ASP A 230 2.07 5.61 3.50
C ASP A 230 2.83 4.58 2.65
N TYR A 231 3.69 5.07 1.76
CA TYR A 231 4.47 4.23 0.85
C TYR A 231 5.61 3.55 1.60
N ALA A 232 5.80 2.27 1.38
CA ALA A 232 6.87 1.54 2.04
C ALA A 232 7.64 0.63 1.08
N SER A 233 8.96 0.63 1.21
CA SER A 233 9.79 -0.42 0.62
C SER A 233 9.72 -1.70 1.47
N ASN A 234 10.11 -2.83 0.90
CA ASN A 234 10.22 -4.08 1.64
C ASN A 234 11.12 -3.91 2.87
N GLY A 235 12.25 -3.23 2.72
CA GLY A 235 13.18 -2.97 3.84
C GLY A 235 12.51 -2.23 4.98
N ARG A 236 11.69 -1.20 4.68
CA ARG A 236 10.94 -0.45 5.69
C ARG A 236 9.86 -1.31 6.37
N VAL A 237 9.12 -2.12 5.59
CA VAL A 237 8.12 -3.04 6.16
C VAL A 237 8.79 -4.06 7.10
N MET A 238 9.94 -4.62 6.70
CA MET A 238 10.68 -5.57 7.54
C MET A 238 11.26 -4.90 8.79
N ALA A 239 11.77 -3.67 8.68
CA ALA A 239 12.26 -2.90 9.83
C ALA A 239 11.12 -2.55 10.80
N ALA A 240 9.95 -2.14 10.30
CA ALA A 240 8.78 -1.86 11.13
C ALA A 240 8.30 -3.11 11.88
N LEU A 241 8.29 -4.28 11.23
CA LEU A 241 7.98 -5.56 11.87
C LEU A 241 9.01 -5.91 12.96
N ALA A 242 10.29 -5.77 12.66
CA ALA A 242 11.37 -6.02 13.62
C ALA A 242 11.25 -5.09 14.82
N GLY A 243 11.06 -3.81 14.57
CA GLY A 243 10.84 -2.80 15.58
C GLY A 243 9.66 -3.14 16.50
N ALA A 244 8.49 -3.43 15.92
CA ALA A 244 7.28 -3.79 16.67
C ALA A 244 7.46 -5.07 17.53
N LEU A 245 8.37 -5.96 17.13
CA LEU A 245 8.72 -7.17 17.91
C LEU A 245 9.93 -6.98 18.84
N ASN A 246 10.55 -5.79 18.88
CA ASN A 246 11.80 -5.52 19.57
C ASN A 246 12.92 -6.50 19.15
N ARG A 247 13.08 -6.69 17.84
CA ARG A 247 14.08 -7.58 17.24
C ARG A 247 14.90 -6.83 16.18
N PRO A 248 16.15 -7.28 15.91
CA PRO A 248 16.95 -6.71 14.82
C PRO A 248 16.39 -7.08 13.44
N SER A 249 16.74 -6.29 12.40
CA SER A 249 16.34 -6.48 11.01
C SER A 249 17.54 -6.41 10.06
N PHE A 250 18.55 -7.26 10.27
CA PHE A 250 19.77 -7.25 9.47
C PHE A 250 20.00 -8.53 8.63
N ALA A 251 19.23 -9.58 8.85
CA ALA A 251 19.40 -10.85 8.16
C ALA A 251 18.76 -10.78 6.76
N VAL A 252 19.52 -10.30 5.77
CA VAL A 252 19.04 -10.20 4.39
C VAL A 252 18.77 -11.60 3.82
N ALA A 253 17.55 -11.80 3.28
CA ALA A 253 17.22 -12.99 2.50
C ALA A 253 17.67 -12.79 1.04
N PRO A 254 18.75 -13.42 0.55
CA PRO A 254 19.28 -13.13 -0.79
C PRO A 254 18.30 -13.53 -1.90
N ALA A 255 18.22 -12.73 -2.97
CA ALA A 255 17.30 -12.96 -4.07
C ALA A 255 17.46 -14.36 -4.70
N PHE A 256 18.72 -14.86 -4.84
CA PHE A 256 18.95 -16.19 -5.38
C PHE A 256 18.38 -17.30 -4.50
N ALA A 257 18.46 -17.14 -3.16
CA ALA A 257 17.89 -18.09 -2.22
C ALA A 257 16.34 -18.08 -2.25
N MET A 258 15.75 -16.90 -2.41
CA MET A 258 14.30 -16.76 -2.61
C MET A 258 13.85 -17.45 -3.91
N ARG A 259 14.57 -17.28 -5.01
CA ARG A 259 14.27 -17.96 -6.28
C ARG A 259 14.40 -19.48 -6.16
N LEU A 260 15.42 -19.97 -5.46
CA LEU A 260 15.59 -21.39 -5.22
C LEU A 260 14.44 -21.98 -4.38
N ALA A 261 14.01 -21.28 -3.33
CA ALA A 261 12.97 -21.74 -2.39
C ALA A 261 11.56 -21.62 -2.99
N LEU A 262 11.22 -20.48 -3.61
CA LEU A 262 9.88 -20.12 -4.03
C LEU A 262 9.62 -20.29 -5.54
N GLY A 263 10.69 -20.52 -6.34
CA GLY A 263 10.59 -20.60 -7.79
C GLY A 263 10.05 -19.28 -8.37
N GLU A 264 9.12 -19.36 -9.31
CA GLU A 264 8.53 -18.20 -10.00
C GLU A 264 7.82 -17.22 -9.04
N PHE A 265 7.27 -17.70 -7.92
CA PHE A 265 6.67 -16.83 -6.90
C PHE A 265 7.66 -15.81 -6.31
N ALA A 266 8.96 -16.12 -6.33
CA ALA A 266 9.98 -15.19 -5.87
C ALA A 266 9.95 -13.85 -6.62
N GLU A 267 9.62 -13.85 -7.91
CA GLU A 267 9.57 -12.61 -8.70
C GLU A 267 8.46 -11.66 -8.20
N SER A 268 7.33 -12.20 -7.74
CA SER A 268 6.27 -11.40 -7.12
C SER A 268 6.67 -10.79 -5.75
N VAL A 269 7.66 -11.37 -5.07
CA VAL A 269 8.17 -10.88 -3.79
C VAL A 269 9.35 -9.93 -3.98
N LEU A 270 10.13 -10.13 -5.05
CA LEU A 270 11.30 -9.32 -5.40
C LEU A 270 10.94 -8.11 -6.27
N GLY A 271 9.81 -8.15 -6.97
CA GLY A 271 9.21 -7.03 -7.68
C GLY A 271 8.45 -6.10 -6.75
N GLY A 272 8.06 -4.93 -7.26
CA GLY A 272 7.37 -3.92 -6.46
C GLY A 272 6.43 -3.02 -7.26
N GLN A 273 5.53 -2.37 -6.52
CA GLN A 273 4.60 -1.37 -7.04
C GLN A 273 4.54 -0.17 -6.09
N LEU A 274 4.88 1.01 -6.59
CA LEU A 274 4.64 2.26 -5.88
C LEU A 274 3.20 2.71 -6.16
N LEU A 275 2.26 2.23 -5.39
CA LEU A 275 0.83 2.40 -5.61
C LEU A 275 0.25 3.49 -4.71
N LEU A 276 -0.40 4.48 -5.33
CA LEU A 276 -1.13 5.55 -4.67
C LEU A 276 -2.62 5.21 -4.62
N PRO A 277 -3.26 5.14 -3.45
CA PRO A 277 -4.69 4.87 -3.31
C PRO A 277 -5.52 6.14 -3.57
N ARG A 278 -5.37 6.76 -4.77
CA ARG A 278 -5.95 8.07 -5.08
C ARG A 278 -7.46 8.04 -5.03
N ARG A 279 -8.05 7.05 -5.66
CA ARG A 279 -9.50 6.96 -5.72
C ARG A 279 -10.13 6.78 -4.35
N ALA A 280 -9.50 6.02 -3.45
CA ALA A 280 -9.95 5.92 -2.06
C ALA A 280 -9.89 7.28 -1.34
N ALA A 281 -8.80 8.05 -1.55
CA ALA A 281 -8.66 9.40 -1.01
C ALA A 281 -9.71 10.36 -1.59
N ASP A 282 -9.93 10.37 -2.90
CA ASP A 282 -10.92 11.20 -3.60
C ASP A 282 -12.36 10.89 -3.14
N LEU A 283 -12.63 9.62 -2.81
CA LEU A 283 -13.89 9.19 -2.21
C LEU A 283 -14.01 9.59 -0.73
N GLY A 284 -13.01 10.24 -0.14
CA GLY A 284 -12.99 10.66 1.25
C GLY A 284 -12.82 9.49 2.24
N PHE A 285 -12.18 8.40 1.83
CA PHE A 285 -11.89 7.29 2.73
C PHE A 285 -10.92 7.73 3.83
N ALA A 286 -11.29 7.50 5.08
CA ALA A 286 -10.48 7.82 6.25
C ALA A 286 -9.79 6.56 6.76
N TRP A 287 -8.47 6.46 6.58
CA TRP A 287 -7.68 5.36 7.13
C TRP A 287 -7.59 5.47 8.65
N ARG A 288 -7.83 4.36 9.34
CA ARG A 288 -7.61 4.23 10.80
C ARG A 288 -6.13 4.06 11.10
N HIS A 289 -5.41 3.37 10.22
CA HIS A 289 -3.98 3.11 10.30
C HIS A 289 -3.25 3.71 9.08
N PRO A 290 -3.11 5.05 9.01
CA PRO A 290 -2.53 5.70 7.85
C PRO A 290 -1.01 5.54 7.74
N THR A 291 -0.31 5.17 8.84
CA THR A 291 1.15 5.00 8.90
C THR A 291 1.53 3.55 9.16
N LEU A 292 2.65 3.13 8.59
CA LEU A 292 3.15 1.76 8.70
C LEU A 292 3.41 1.36 10.17
N GLU A 293 3.92 2.28 10.97
CA GLU A 293 4.30 2.03 12.36
C GLU A 293 3.06 1.71 13.22
N THR A 294 2.00 2.50 13.07
CA THR A 294 0.74 2.26 13.81
C THR A 294 0.07 0.96 13.36
N ALA A 295 0.04 0.71 12.05
CA ALA A 295 -0.50 -0.52 11.49
C ALA A 295 0.28 -1.76 11.94
N MET A 296 1.61 -1.68 11.94
CA MET A 296 2.47 -2.82 12.33
C MET A 296 2.38 -3.11 13.81
N ALA A 297 2.35 -2.08 14.66
CA ALA A 297 2.20 -2.24 16.11
C ALA A 297 0.89 -2.99 16.45
N ASP A 298 -0.23 -2.61 15.84
CA ASP A 298 -1.51 -3.31 16.02
C ASP A 298 -1.45 -4.75 15.47
N ALA A 299 -0.92 -4.92 14.27
CA ALA A 299 -0.84 -6.22 13.59
C ALA A 299 -0.09 -7.29 14.41
N VAL A 300 0.91 -6.90 15.21
CA VAL A 300 1.65 -7.85 16.08
C VAL A 300 1.19 -7.84 17.53
N GLY A 301 0.23 -6.98 17.88
CA GLY A 301 -0.26 -6.81 19.26
C GLY A 301 0.78 -6.18 20.20
N ALA A 302 1.67 -5.34 19.67
CA ALA A 302 2.59 -4.55 20.47
C ALA A 302 1.81 -3.40 21.13
N GLY A 303 1.99 -3.22 22.43
CA GLY A 303 1.40 -2.08 23.15
C GLY A 303 1.94 -0.74 22.62
N SER A 304 1.23 0.35 22.91
CA SER A 304 1.50 1.73 22.47
C SER A 304 2.88 2.31 22.86
N ASN A 305 3.70 1.57 23.60
CA ASN A 305 5.05 2.00 24.05
C ASN A 305 6.14 1.78 22.97
N HIS A 306 5.79 1.41 21.75
CA HIS A 306 6.78 1.25 20.69
C HIS A 306 7.27 2.63 20.25
N LYS A 307 8.53 2.96 20.54
CA LYS A 307 9.20 4.14 19.98
C LYS A 307 9.36 3.89 18.48
N ALA A 308 8.56 4.60 17.67
CA ALA A 308 8.76 4.62 16.24
C ALA A 308 10.21 5.01 15.92
N ALA A 309 10.86 4.26 15.04
CA ALA A 309 12.18 4.63 14.51
C ALA A 309 12.10 5.89 13.61
N LEU A 310 10.89 6.24 13.21
CA LEU A 310 10.57 7.41 12.39
C LEU A 310 10.96 8.70 13.11
N GLN A 311 11.82 9.48 12.46
CA GLN A 311 12.22 10.81 12.90
C GLN A 311 11.46 11.84 12.07
N VAL A 312 11.09 12.94 12.72
CA VAL A 312 10.38 14.04 12.07
C VAL A 312 11.18 15.33 12.26
N PHE A 313 11.33 16.08 11.18
CA PHE A 313 11.88 17.43 11.20
C PHE A 313 10.89 18.35 10.47
N GLU A 314 10.58 19.48 11.10
CA GLU A 314 9.68 20.49 10.57
C GLU A 314 10.43 21.82 10.43
N SER A 315 10.14 22.55 9.37
CA SER A 315 10.65 23.90 9.15
C SER A 315 9.57 24.77 8.52
N GLU A 316 9.50 26.01 8.97
CA GLU A 316 8.61 27.03 8.40
C GLU A 316 9.40 28.25 7.98
N GLN A 317 8.97 28.89 6.87
CA GLN A 317 9.53 30.15 6.41
C GLN A 317 8.45 30.97 5.70
N ARG A 318 8.41 32.28 6.01
CA ARG A 318 7.61 33.26 5.26
C ARG A 318 8.45 33.84 4.14
N ILE A 319 7.87 33.88 2.96
CA ILE A 319 8.50 34.41 1.73
C ILE A 319 7.62 35.53 1.21
N ALA A 320 8.24 36.69 0.90
CA ALA A 320 7.54 37.88 0.42
C ALA A 320 7.28 37.81 -1.10
N ALA A 321 6.71 36.69 -1.56
CA ALA A 321 6.35 36.49 -2.97
C ALA A 321 5.05 35.66 -3.08
N PRO A 322 4.28 35.81 -4.17
CA PRO A 322 3.06 35.05 -4.40
C PRO A 322 3.30 33.54 -4.41
N VAL A 323 2.33 32.75 -3.98
CA VAL A 323 2.45 31.29 -3.86
C VAL A 323 2.77 30.61 -5.20
N GLU A 324 2.26 31.16 -6.28
CA GLU A 324 2.51 30.66 -7.64
C GLU A 324 3.98 30.82 -8.04
N GLU A 325 4.61 31.94 -7.68
CA GLU A 325 6.01 32.23 -7.96
C GLU A 325 6.94 31.35 -7.09
N VAL A 326 6.64 31.25 -5.81
CA VAL A 326 7.40 30.41 -4.88
C VAL A 326 7.31 28.93 -5.29
N PHE A 327 6.11 28.44 -5.60
CA PHE A 327 5.91 27.08 -6.08
C PHE A 327 6.66 26.81 -7.40
N ALA A 328 6.60 27.72 -8.36
CA ALA A 328 7.33 27.61 -9.63
C ALA A 328 8.85 27.51 -9.40
N PHE A 329 9.38 28.32 -8.46
CA PHE A 329 10.81 28.28 -8.11
C PHE A 329 11.20 26.90 -7.53
N PHE A 330 10.42 26.34 -6.58
CA PHE A 330 10.67 25.02 -6.00
C PHE A 330 10.46 23.88 -7.00
N SER A 331 9.64 24.08 -8.02
CA SER A 331 9.37 23.09 -9.06
C SER A 331 10.52 22.89 -10.05
N GLU A 332 11.45 23.83 -10.15
CA GLU A 332 12.60 23.73 -11.04
C GLU A 332 13.75 22.97 -10.39
N THR A 333 14.08 21.78 -10.89
CA THR A 333 15.09 20.90 -10.28
C THR A 333 16.46 21.57 -10.14
N ARG A 334 16.85 22.47 -11.08
CA ARG A 334 18.10 23.24 -11.01
C ARG A 334 18.20 24.14 -9.77
N ASN A 335 17.08 24.58 -9.22
CA ASN A 335 17.08 25.44 -8.03
C ASN A 335 17.41 24.64 -6.75
N LEU A 336 17.28 23.32 -6.75
CA LEU A 336 17.71 22.46 -5.62
C LEU A 336 19.20 22.64 -5.32
N GLU A 337 20.04 22.81 -6.36
CA GLU A 337 21.48 23.06 -6.18
C GLU A 337 21.75 24.38 -5.46
N ARG A 338 20.95 25.41 -5.77
CA ARG A 338 21.04 26.73 -5.09
C ARG A 338 20.59 26.69 -3.65
N LEU A 339 19.67 25.81 -3.30
CA LEU A 339 19.10 25.64 -1.96
C LEU A 339 19.89 24.66 -1.08
N THR A 340 20.98 24.09 -1.61
CA THR A 340 21.78 23.09 -0.92
C THR A 340 23.14 23.67 -0.50
N PRO A 341 23.61 23.45 0.75
CA PRO A 341 24.90 23.95 1.20
C PRO A 341 26.06 23.54 0.28
N PRO A 342 26.96 24.46 -0.12
CA PRO A 342 28.08 24.16 -1.04
C PRO A 342 29.01 23.05 -0.53
N GLU A 343 29.13 22.91 0.80
CA GLU A 343 29.95 21.90 1.47
C GLU A 343 29.51 20.46 1.12
N LEU A 344 28.22 20.29 0.84
CA LEU A 344 27.66 19.00 0.42
C LEU A 344 28.03 18.62 -1.03
N LYS A 345 28.67 19.52 -1.78
CA LYS A 345 29.08 19.30 -3.18
C LYS A 345 27.98 18.64 -4.01
N TRP A 346 26.77 19.15 -3.84
CA TRP A 346 25.58 18.68 -4.55
C TRP A 346 25.76 18.81 -6.05
N LYS A 347 25.33 17.80 -6.79
CA LYS A 347 25.40 17.78 -8.25
C LYS A 347 24.27 16.96 -8.83
N ILE A 348 23.40 17.60 -9.63
CA ILE A 348 22.35 16.91 -10.38
C ILE A 348 23.01 16.03 -11.44
N ARG A 349 22.53 14.81 -11.61
CA ARG A 349 22.98 13.80 -12.56
C ARG A 349 21.94 13.50 -13.63
N SER A 350 20.67 13.69 -13.36
CA SER A 350 19.58 13.65 -14.35
C SER A 350 19.52 14.93 -15.16
N GLU A 351 18.79 14.91 -16.26
CA GLU A 351 18.47 16.15 -16.98
C GLU A 351 17.64 17.07 -16.09
N ALA A 352 17.98 18.37 -16.12
CA ALA A 352 17.22 19.39 -15.40
C ALA A 352 15.83 19.53 -16.04
N SER A 353 14.79 19.45 -15.23
CA SER A 353 13.40 19.51 -15.67
C SER A 353 12.54 20.20 -14.63
N THR A 354 11.36 20.64 -15.03
CA THR A 354 10.31 21.03 -14.09
C THR A 354 9.74 19.78 -13.46
N MET A 355 9.69 19.76 -12.14
CA MET A 355 9.11 18.65 -11.38
C MET A 355 7.62 18.51 -11.66
N ARG A 356 7.17 17.28 -11.65
CA ARG A 356 5.76 16.86 -11.72
C ARG A 356 5.63 15.49 -11.08
N LEU A 357 4.42 15.02 -10.92
CA LEU A 357 4.20 13.66 -10.45
C LEU A 357 5.01 12.63 -11.26
N GLY A 358 5.71 11.73 -10.58
CA GLY A 358 6.56 10.71 -11.21
C GLY A 358 7.92 11.22 -11.71
N THR A 359 8.25 12.50 -11.53
CA THR A 359 9.61 12.99 -11.87
C THR A 359 10.62 12.41 -10.90
N ALA A 360 11.60 11.68 -11.44
CA ALA A 360 12.75 11.20 -10.71
C ALA A 360 13.95 12.15 -10.90
N VAL A 361 14.62 12.50 -9.81
CA VAL A 361 15.82 13.35 -9.83
C VAL A 361 16.99 12.55 -9.24
N ASP A 362 17.99 12.28 -10.09
CA ASP A 362 19.25 11.68 -9.65
C ASP A 362 20.25 12.77 -9.31
N TYR A 363 20.88 12.66 -8.16
CA TYR A 363 21.96 13.56 -7.75
C TYR A 363 23.02 12.86 -6.90
N SER A 364 24.17 13.48 -6.79
CA SER A 364 25.24 13.06 -5.91
C SER A 364 25.58 14.19 -4.95
N LEU A 365 25.88 13.82 -3.72
CA LEU A 365 26.33 14.77 -2.68
C LEU A 365 27.45 14.13 -1.86
N ARG A 366 28.11 14.94 -1.04
CA ARG A 366 29.09 14.44 -0.06
C ARG A 366 28.63 14.82 1.34
N VAL A 367 28.50 13.82 2.20
CA VAL A 367 28.22 14.01 3.62
C VAL A 367 29.46 13.60 4.40
N HIS A 368 30.05 14.49 5.16
CA HIS A 368 31.32 14.28 5.90
C HIS A 368 32.43 13.68 5.02
N GLY A 369 32.51 14.14 3.76
CA GLY A 369 33.50 13.67 2.78
C GLY A 369 33.13 12.38 2.04
N VAL A 370 32.13 11.61 2.50
CA VAL A 370 31.68 10.36 1.85
C VAL A 370 30.76 10.70 0.70
N PRO A 371 31.06 10.19 -0.53
CA PRO A 371 30.18 10.39 -1.68
C PRO A 371 28.92 9.54 -1.56
N ILE A 372 27.77 10.16 -1.75
CA ILE A 372 26.45 9.53 -1.69
C ILE A 372 25.73 9.79 -3.00
N GLY A 373 25.24 8.73 -3.65
CA GLY A 373 24.28 8.83 -4.74
C GLY A 373 22.86 8.83 -4.17
N TRP A 374 22.01 9.70 -4.68
CA TRP A 374 20.63 9.85 -4.25
C TRP A 374 19.70 9.90 -5.44
N ARG A 375 18.54 9.27 -5.31
CA ARG A 375 17.42 9.41 -6.25
C ARG A 375 16.17 9.75 -5.45
N SER A 376 15.60 10.94 -5.70
CA SER A 376 14.27 11.32 -5.24
C SER A 376 13.24 11.09 -6.34
N LEU A 377 12.00 10.81 -5.93
CA LEU A 377 10.85 10.63 -6.80
C LEU A 377 9.68 11.45 -6.27
N ALA A 378 9.11 12.33 -7.11
CA ALA A 378 7.91 13.09 -6.76
C ALA A 378 6.68 12.16 -6.78
N VAL A 379 6.06 11.93 -5.61
CA VAL A 379 4.93 11.01 -5.41
C VAL A 379 3.59 11.73 -5.20
N GLU A 380 3.61 13.01 -4.82
CA GLU A 380 2.44 13.88 -4.75
C GLU A 380 2.74 15.18 -5.48
N TRP A 381 1.70 15.74 -6.14
CA TRP A 381 1.84 16.96 -6.92
C TRP A 381 0.52 17.74 -6.92
N SER A 382 0.48 18.87 -6.23
CA SER A 382 -0.72 19.68 -6.01
C SER A 382 -0.41 21.19 -6.21
N PRO A 383 -0.14 21.65 -7.43
CA PRO A 383 0.18 23.04 -7.68
C PRO A 383 -0.99 23.98 -7.40
N PRO A 384 -0.79 25.17 -6.82
CA PRO A 384 0.48 25.66 -6.29
C PRO A 384 0.69 25.31 -4.80
N ASN A 385 -0.08 24.37 -4.23
CA ASN A 385 -0.20 24.17 -2.77
C ASN A 385 0.86 23.24 -2.18
N GLY A 386 1.57 22.44 -3.00
CA GLY A 386 2.63 21.57 -2.50
C GLY A 386 2.99 20.38 -3.37
N PHE A 387 3.99 19.67 -2.93
CA PHE A 387 4.41 18.39 -3.49
C PHE A 387 5.14 17.57 -2.41
N THR A 388 5.26 16.26 -2.67
CA THR A 388 6.01 15.34 -1.80
C THR A 388 6.97 14.53 -2.66
N ASP A 389 8.22 14.40 -2.20
CA ASP A 389 9.19 13.49 -2.77
C ASP A 389 9.67 12.45 -1.74
N VAL A 390 10.01 11.27 -2.26
CA VAL A 390 10.55 10.16 -1.46
C VAL A 390 11.90 9.73 -2.00
N GLN A 391 12.76 9.24 -1.12
CA GLN A 391 14.02 8.63 -1.52
C GLN A 391 13.74 7.22 -2.08
N VAL A 392 14.09 7.01 -3.35
CA VAL A 392 14.12 5.68 -3.98
C VAL A 392 15.46 5.02 -3.77
N ARG A 393 16.54 5.80 -3.82
CA ARG A 393 17.90 5.38 -3.58
C ARG A 393 18.64 6.44 -2.79
N GLY A 394 19.30 6.04 -1.70
CA GLY A 394 20.03 6.95 -0.82
C GLY A 394 20.49 6.27 0.45
N PRO A 395 20.97 7.05 1.43
CA PRO A 395 21.57 6.56 2.67
C PRO A 395 20.54 6.16 3.74
N TYR A 396 19.31 6.65 3.64
CA TYR A 396 18.28 6.40 4.64
C TYR A 396 17.54 5.07 4.34
N LEU A 397 17.01 4.46 5.38
CA LEU A 397 16.05 3.37 5.21
C LEU A 397 14.73 3.89 4.62
N TRP A 398 14.35 5.09 5.08
CA TRP A 398 13.20 5.85 4.61
C TRP A 398 13.50 7.34 4.63
N TRP A 399 13.01 8.06 3.61
CA TRP A 399 13.02 9.51 3.56
C TRP A 399 11.83 9.96 2.73
N LYS A 400 11.04 10.84 3.33
CA LYS A 400 9.91 11.50 2.68
C LYS A 400 10.00 12.98 3.03
N HIS A 401 9.91 13.83 2.03
CA HIS A 401 9.94 15.27 2.19
C HIS A 401 8.68 15.87 1.57
N THR A 402 7.86 16.49 2.40
CA THR A 402 6.61 17.15 2.00
C THR A 402 6.79 18.65 2.07
N HIS A 403 6.53 19.32 0.96
CA HIS A 403 6.48 20.77 0.83
C HIS A 403 5.04 21.23 0.79
N ARG A 404 4.68 22.20 1.63
CA ARG A 404 3.38 22.87 1.60
C ARG A 404 3.59 24.37 1.42
N PHE A 405 2.79 24.97 0.56
CA PHE A 405 2.81 26.38 0.24
C PHE A 405 1.42 26.94 0.49
N GLU A 406 1.32 27.86 1.46
CA GLU A 406 0.06 28.46 1.87
C GLU A 406 0.13 29.97 1.62
N ARG A 407 -0.91 30.54 1.02
CA ARG A 407 -1.00 31.98 0.83
C ARG A 407 -1.16 32.67 2.18
N GLU A 408 -0.30 33.66 2.46
CA GLU A 408 -0.35 34.49 3.68
C GLU A 408 -0.27 35.97 3.30
N GLY A 409 -1.43 36.62 3.16
CA GLY A 409 -1.50 37.98 2.61
C GLY A 409 -1.02 38.06 1.17
N SER A 410 -0.01 38.92 0.91
CA SER A 410 0.67 39.01 -0.39
C SER A 410 1.84 38.02 -0.53
N GLY A 411 2.20 37.32 0.54
CA GLY A 411 3.33 36.38 0.59
C GLY A 411 2.89 34.93 0.68
N THR A 412 3.87 34.06 0.94
CA THR A 412 3.70 32.61 1.03
C THR A 412 4.33 32.09 2.33
N LEU A 413 3.58 31.30 3.08
CA LEU A 413 4.11 30.46 4.14
C LEU A 413 4.53 29.11 3.55
N VAL A 414 5.82 28.81 3.57
CA VAL A 414 6.39 27.52 3.18
C VAL A 414 6.57 26.67 4.41
N ARG A 415 6.01 25.47 4.38
CA ARG A 415 6.20 24.45 5.42
C ARG A 415 6.84 23.21 4.81
N ASP A 416 7.95 22.80 5.42
CA ASP A 416 8.66 21.57 5.08
C ASP A 416 8.49 20.56 6.21
N LEU A 417 8.09 19.34 5.85
CA LEU A 417 8.01 18.19 6.74
C LEU A 417 8.92 17.10 6.19
N VAL A 418 9.98 16.77 6.92
CA VAL A 418 10.90 15.67 6.59
C VAL A 418 10.69 14.53 7.58
N GLU A 419 10.25 13.39 7.05
CA GLU A 419 10.10 12.14 7.77
C GLU A 419 11.21 11.18 7.32
N TYR A 420 12.01 10.65 8.27
CA TYR A 420 13.12 9.78 7.90
C TYR A 420 13.41 8.69 8.93
N GLU A 421 13.97 7.58 8.44
CA GLU A 421 14.45 6.46 9.25
C GLU A 421 15.90 6.15 8.91
N LEU A 422 16.71 5.88 9.93
CA LEU A 422 18.11 5.50 9.76
C LEU A 422 18.23 4.00 9.51
N PRO A 423 19.15 3.54 8.65
CA PRO A 423 19.42 2.12 8.44
C PRO A 423 20.09 1.49 9.67
N LEU A 424 20.08 0.16 9.73
CA LEU A 424 20.81 -0.64 10.74
C LEU A 424 20.36 -0.39 12.19
N ALA A 425 19.08 -0.19 12.46
CA ALA A 425 18.59 -0.13 13.85
C ALA A 425 18.99 -1.40 14.63
N PRO A 426 19.47 -1.30 15.91
CA PRO A 426 19.57 -0.08 16.71
C PRO A 426 20.86 0.72 16.52
N LEU A 427 21.86 0.23 15.78
CA LEU A 427 23.18 0.90 15.62
C LEU A 427 23.06 2.25 14.91
N GLY A 428 22.14 2.39 13.96
CA GLY A 428 21.86 3.67 13.27
C GLY A 428 21.39 4.77 14.21
N GLU A 429 20.78 4.42 15.33
CA GLU A 429 20.30 5.36 16.35
C GLU A 429 21.44 6.18 17.00
N ILE A 430 22.65 5.64 17.03
CA ILE A 430 23.83 6.33 17.55
C ILE A 430 24.15 7.59 16.71
N GLY A 431 23.91 7.52 15.40
CA GLY A 431 24.10 8.63 14.45
C GLY A 431 22.98 9.67 14.43
N ARG A 432 21.86 9.43 15.14
CA ARG A 432 20.67 10.29 15.09
C ARG A 432 20.94 11.77 15.32
N GLY A 433 21.72 12.08 16.35
CA GLY A 433 22.05 13.46 16.70
C GLY A 433 22.87 14.19 15.63
N LEU A 434 23.76 13.47 14.95
CA LEU A 434 24.56 14.01 13.85
C LEU A 434 23.67 14.27 12.62
N VAL A 435 22.88 13.30 12.21
CA VAL A 435 21.95 13.45 11.08
C VAL A 435 20.97 14.60 11.32
N ARG A 436 20.43 14.72 12.53
CA ARG A 436 19.53 15.82 12.89
C ARG A 436 20.19 17.18 12.69
N ARG A 437 21.43 17.35 13.15
CA ARG A 437 22.21 18.58 12.96
C ARG A 437 22.49 18.89 11.50
N ASP A 438 22.79 17.86 10.70
CA ASP A 438 23.03 18.03 9.26
C ASP A 438 21.76 18.54 8.55
N ILE A 439 20.60 17.99 8.88
CA ILE A 439 19.30 18.45 8.35
C ILE A 439 19.02 19.89 8.79
N GLU A 440 19.18 20.20 10.08
CA GLU A 440 18.99 21.55 10.62
C GLU A 440 19.90 22.59 9.94
N SER A 441 21.15 22.23 9.69
CA SER A 441 22.12 23.08 8.99
C SER A 441 21.72 23.32 7.53
N ALA A 442 21.29 22.27 6.83
CA ALA A 442 20.84 22.37 5.45
C ALA A 442 19.61 23.29 5.32
N PHE A 443 18.65 23.16 6.24
CA PHE A 443 17.45 24.02 6.24
C PHE A 443 17.75 25.45 6.70
N ALA A 444 18.71 25.66 7.59
CA ALA A 444 19.16 27.00 7.95
C ALA A 444 19.82 27.72 6.74
N PHE A 445 20.62 27.00 5.96
CA PHE A 445 21.19 27.53 4.71
C PHE A 445 20.08 27.86 3.70
N ARG A 446 19.12 26.93 3.47
CA ARG A 446 17.97 27.13 2.57
C ARG A 446 17.19 28.40 2.91
N ARG A 447 16.88 28.61 4.22
CA ARG A 447 16.15 29.80 4.66
C ARG A 447 16.86 31.09 4.31
N ARG A 448 18.18 31.15 4.47
CA ARG A 448 19.00 32.33 4.12
C ARG A 448 18.95 32.60 2.63
N VAL A 449 19.21 31.58 1.81
CA VAL A 449 19.20 31.71 0.35
C VAL A 449 17.83 32.13 -0.18
N LEU A 450 16.75 31.59 0.36
CA LEU A 450 15.40 32.01 -0.02
C LEU A 450 15.10 33.47 0.35
N GLY A 451 15.61 33.95 1.49
CA GLY A 451 15.53 35.36 1.85
C GLY A 451 16.30 36.27 0.89
N ASP A 452 17.45 35.81 0.37
CA ASP A 452 18.22 36.56 -0.63
C ASP A 452 17.55 36.55 -2.02
N ILE A 453 16.84 35.47 -2.38
CA ILE A 453 16.15 35.35 -3.68
C ILE A 453 14.84 36.13 -3.70
N PHE A 454 14.13 36.14 -2.58
CA PHE A 454 12.84 36.82 -2.41
C PHE A 454 12.95 37.86 -1.30
N PRO A 455 13.66 38.97 -1.53
CA PRO A 455 13.81 40.03 -0.51
C PRO A 455 12.45 40.64 -0.24
N GLY A 456 12.08 40.78 1.05
CA GLY A 456 10.83 41.37 1.54
C GLY A 456 10.86 42.88 1.61
#